data_0a5d4636a3b46b60bfb1f7285b27c586
#
_entry.id   0a5d4636a3b46b60bfb1f7285b27c586
#
_cell.length_a   1.000
_cell.length_b   1.000
_cell.length_c   1.000
_cell.angle_alpha   90.00
_cell.angle_beta   90.00
_cell.angle_gamma   90.00
#
_symmetry.space_group_name_H-M   'P 1'
#
loop_
_entity.id
_entity.type
_entity.pdbx_description
1 polymer ?
#
loop_
_entity_poly.entity_id
_entity_poly.type
_entity_poly.pdbx_seq_one_letter_code
_entity_poly.pdbx_strand_id
1 'polypeptide(L)'
;MNILSFKNLLFGTSLCLSCVAFGQEETQKINISQSDMINELSLTKTKLQKSHNIGDRYVIQLFSGPNGDASNKIKDYEALYEYPARIKYEAPNYKVWIGNFRNRLEADRALVGIKESYPSAFMAKRERK
;
A
#
# COMPACT_ATOMS: atom_id res chain seq x y z
N MET A 1 60.03 -31.67 -29.80
CA MET A 1 58.71 -31.00 -29.83
C MET A 1 57.67 -32.08 -29.56
N ASN A 2 57.10 -32.05 -28.35
CA ASN A 2 56.32 -33.18 -27.79
C ASN A 2 54.89 -33.19 -28.35
N ILE A 3 54.59 -34.13 -29.20
CA ILE A 3 53.27 -34.38 -29.80
C ILE A 3 52.22 -34.66 -28.72
N LEU A 4 52.64 -35.13 -27.56
CA LEU A 4 51.75 -35.38 -26.39
C LEU A 4 51.16 -34.09 -25.78
N SER A 5 51.86 -32.97 -25.90
CA SER A 5 51.37 -31.69 -25.36
C SER A 5 50.22 -31.10 -26.21
N PHE A 6 50.24 -31.36 -27.49
CA PHE A 6 49.20 -30.86 -28.41
C PHE A 6 47.87 -31.63 -28.31
N LYS A 7 47.91 -32.93 -28.04
CA LYS A 7 46.69 -33.74 -27.80
C LYS A 7 45.92 -33.34 -26.55
N ASN A 8 46.67 -33.02 -25.50
CA ASN A 8 46.05 -32.58 -24.21
C ASN A 8 45.46 -31.17 -24.32
N LEU A 9 46.09 -30.30 -25.12
CA LEU A 9 45.56 -28.97 -25.40
C LEU A 9 44.23 -28.99 -26.19
N LEU A 10 44.14 -29.85 -27.18
CA LEU A 10 42.93 -30.02 -28.01
C LEU A 10 41.78 -30.67 -27.22
N PHE A 11 42.08 -31.54 -26.24
CA PHE A 11 41.04 -32.16 -25.40
C PHE A 11 40.47 -31.18 -24.35
N GLY A 12 41.32 -30.30 -23.84
CA GLY A 12 40.93 -29.26 -22.88
C GLY A 12 40.01 -28.18 -23.49
N THR A 13 40.25 -27.82 -24.75
CA THR A 13 39.40 -26.80 -25.41
C THR A 13 38.04 -27.34 -25.87
N SER A 14 37.95 -28.65 -26.15
CA SER A 14 36.66 -29.29 -26.47
C SER A 14 35.71 -29.40 -25.30
N LEU A 15 36.24 -29.52 -24.05
CA LEU A 15 35.43 -29.65 -22.86
C LEU A 15 34.84 -28.31 -22.39
N CYS A 16 35.50 -27.18 -22.71
CA CYS A 16 34.99 -25.84 -22.34
C CYS A 16 33.85 -25.34 -23.27
N LEU A 17 33.71 -25.89 -24.47
CA LEU A 17 32.68 -25.43 -25.41
C LEU A 17 31.29 -26.03 -25.15
N SER A 18 31.19 -27.07 -24.31
CA SER A 18 29.92 -27.75 -24.01
C SER A 18 29.12 -27.12 -22.87
N CYS A 19 29.67 -26.11 -22.12
CA CYS A 19 28.99 -25.48 -21.01
C CYS A 19 28.17 -24.22 -21.37
N VAL A 20 28.13 -23.79 -22.63
CA VAL A 20 27.46 -22.53 -23.02
C VAL A 20 26.04 -22.75 -23.55
N ALA A 21 25.55 -23.98 -23.61
CA ALA A 21 24.28 -24.32 -24.27
C ALA A 21 23.06 -24.45 -23.31
N PHE A 22 23.18 -24.14 -22.02
CA PHE A 22 22.06 -24.27 -21.06
C PHE A 22 21.59 -22.93 -20.50
N GLY A 23 21.56 -21.89 -21.31
CA GLY A 23 21.02 -20.59 -20.95
C GLY A 23 19.89 -20.17 -21.90
N GLN A 24 18.94 -21.04 -22.21
CA GLN A 24 17.68 -20.58 -22.79
C GLN A 24 16.70 -20.33 -21.65
N GLU A 25 16.60 -19.06 -21.21
CA GLU A 25 15.42 -18.59 -20.51
C GLU A 25 14.22 -18.76 -21.43
N GLU A 26 13.47 -19.84 -21.26
CA GLU A 26 12.11 -19.90 -21.73
C GLU A 26 11.33 -18.79 -20.98
N THR A 27 11.17 -17.66 -21.61
CA THR A 27 10.11 -16.71 -21.26
C THR A 27 8.79 -17.44 -21.43
N GLN A 28 8.34 -18.12 -20.38
CA GLN A 28 6.96 -18.63 -20.31
C GLN A 28 6.04 -17.43 -20.46
N LYS A 29 5.51 -17.24 -21.66
CA LYS A 29 4.36 -16.37 -21.88
C LYS A 29 3.21 -17.01 -21.11
N ILE A 30 2.99 -16.48 -19.89
CA ILE A 30 1.81 -16.84 -19.09
C ILE A 30 0.61 -16.33 -19.87
N ASN A 31 -0.02 -17.23 -20.62
CA ASN A 31 -1.25 -16.94 -21.34
C ASN A 31 -2.38 -17.02 -20.32
N ILE A 32 -2.63 -15.91 -19.60
CA ILE A 32 -3.74 -15.81 -18.67
C ILE A 32 -5.01 -15.68 -19.52
N SER A 33 -5.65 -16.81 -19.77
CA SER A 33 -7.01 -16.83 -20.30
C SER A 33 -7.95 -16.30 -19.19
N GLN A 34 -8.13 -15.00 -19.15
CA GLN A 34 -9.14 -14.40 -18.28
C GLN A 34 -10.52 -14.72 -18.85
N SER A 35 -11.38 -15.30 -18.01
CA SER A 35 -12.78 -15.48 -18.38
C SER A 35 -13.44 -14.11 -18.59
N ASP A 36 -14.38 -14.00 -19.52
CA ASP A 36 -15.12 -12.77 -19.81
C ASP A 36 -15.77 -12.17 -18.57
N MET A 37 -16.15 -13.02 -17.60
CA MET A 37 -16.67 -12.63 -16.30
C MET A 37 -15.71 -11.76 -15.49
N ILE A 38 -14.40 -11.99 -15.55
CA ILE A 38 -13.39 -11.18 -14.84
C ILE A 38 -13.31 -9.78 -15.45
N ASN A 39 -13.41 -9.68 -16.77
CA ASN A 39 -13.43 -8.40 -17.46
C ASN A 39 -14.68 -7.59 -17.08
N GLU A 40 -15.84 -8.25 -17.04
CA GLU A 40 -17.09 -7.62 -16.62
C GLU A 40 -17.05 -7.15 -15.17
N LEU A 41 -16.54 -7.97 -14.26
CA LEU A 41 -16.35 -7.60 -12.85
C LEU A 41 -15.40 -6.41 -12.69
N SER A 42 -14.33 -6.36 -13.47
CA SER A 42 -13.38 -5.24 -13.48
C SER A 42 -14.04 -3.95 -13.95
N LEU A 43 -14.81 -4.00 -15.02
CA LEU A 43 -15.57 -2.85 -15.54
C LEU A 43 -16.63 -2.38 -14.55
N THR A 44 -17.35 -3.31 -13.91
CA THR A 44 -18.36 -3.01 -12.90
C THR A 44 -17.72 -2.37 -11.67
N LYS A 45 -16.59 -2.89 -11.19
CA LYS A 45 -15.81 -2.28 -10.10
C LYS A 45 -15.39 -0.86 -10.45
N THR A 46 -14.90 -0.63 -11.66
CA THR A 46 -14.47 0.69 -12.12
C THR A 46 -15.65 1.67 -12.19
N LYS A 47 -16.81 1.23 -12.69
CA LYS A 47 -18.05 2.02 -12.71
C LYS A 47 -18.50 2.40 -11.30
N LEU A 48 -18.51 1.44 -10.35
CA LEU A 48 -18.86 1.68 -8.96
C LEU A 48 -17.88 2.63 -8.26
N GLN A 49 -16.59 2.52 -8.54
CA GLN A 49 -15.58 3.46 -8.03
C GLN A 49 -15.80 4.89 -8.57
N LYS A 50 -16.17 5.04 -9.83
CA LYS A 50 -16.48 6.34 -10.44
C LYS A 50 -17.80 6.92 -9.92
N SER A 51 -18.79 6.09 -9.61
CA SER A 51 -20.09 6.54 -9.08
C SER A 51 -20.07 6.95 -7.60
N HIS A 52 -18.90 7.05 -6.98
CA HIS A 52 -18.68 7.47 -5.59
C HIS A 52 -19.22 6.52 -4.50
N ASN A 53 -19.80 5.38 -4.85
CA ASN A 53 -20.31 4.41 -3.90
C ASN A 53 -19.24 3.50 -3.26
N ILE A 54 -18.02 3.46 -3.83
CA ILE A 54 -16.88 2.76 -3.24
C ILE A 54 -15.81 3.81 -2.91
N GLY A 55 -15.97 4.47 -1.80
CA GLY A 55 -15.04 5.51 -1.44
C GLY A 55 -15.20 6.02 -0.02
N ASP A 56 -15.83 5.20 0.82
CA ASP A 56 -15.80 5.46 2.24
C ASP A 56 -14.35 5.57 2.68
N ARG A 57 -14.05 6.67 3.31
CA ARG A 57 -12.73 6.92 3.87
C ARG A 57 -12.80 6.75 5.36
N TYR A 58 -11.73 6.25 5.93
CA TYR A 58 -11.58 6.13 7.36
C TYR A 58 -10.72 7.28 7.88
N VAL A 59 -11.10 7.79 9.03
CA VAL A 59 -10.36 8.81 9.77
C VAL A 59 -10.23 8.36 11.22
N ILE A 60 -9.23 8.83 11.91
CA ILE A 60 -9.09 8.61 13.35
C ILE A 60 -9.58 9.88 14.04
N GLN A 61 -10.58 9.76 14.87
CA GLN A 61 -11.04 10.87 15.72
C GLN A 61 -10.21 10.88 16.99
N LEU A 62 -9.48 11.97 17.19
CA LEU A 62 -8.61 12.18 18.34
C LEU A 62 -9.34 12.83 19.50
N PHE A 63 -10.17 13.82 19.18
CA PHE A 63 -10.83 14.68 20.15
C PHE A 63 -12.19 15.16 19.66
N SER A 64 -13.08 15.49 20.60
CA SER A 64 -14.35 16.16 20.33
C SER A 64 -14.68 17.07 21.49
N GLY A 65 -14.86 18.37 21.23
CA GLY A 65 -15.14 19.37 22.26
C GLY A 65 -15.07 20.81 21.75
N PRO A 66 -14.79 21.78 22.64
CA PRO A 66 -14.67 23.19 22.27
C PRO A 66 -13.55 23.46 21.28
N ASN A 67 -13.69 24.56 20.51
CA ASN A 67 -12.72 24.92 19.46
C ASN A 67 -11.30 25.16 20.00
N GLY A 68 -11.18 25.84 21.16
CA GLY A 68 -9.88 26.13 21.76
C GLY A 68 -9.08 24.87 22.08
N ASP A 69 -9.74 23.88 22.68
CA ASP A 69 -9.14 22.60 23.02
C ASP A 69 -8.79 21.79 21.76
N ALA A 70 -9.67 21.80 20.76
CA ALA A 70 -9.41 21.17 19.48
C ALA A 70 -8.17 21.75 18.79
N SER A 71 -7.99 23.08 18.84
CA SER A 71 -6.83 23.78 18.27
C SER A 71 -5.53 23.46 19.00
N ASN A 72 -5.56 23.30 20.31
CA ASN A 72 -4.39 22.87 21.08
C ASN A 72 -4.04 21.41 20.77
N LYS A 73 -5.04 20.53 20.75
CA LYS A 73 -4.84 19.11 20.45
C LYS A 73 -4.25 18.85 19.08
N ILE A 74 -4.61 19.64 18.06
CA ILE A 74 -4.05 19.47 16.73
C ILE A 74 -2.57 19.88 16.68
N LYS A 75 -2.18 20.96 17.39
CA LYS A 75 -0.79 21.40 17.48
C LYS A 75 0.09 20.37 18.20
N ASP A 76 -0.41 19.84 19.33
CA ASP A 76 0.29 18.79 20.09
C ASP A 76 0.51 17.54 19.22
N TYR A 77 -0.51 17.17 18.43
CA TYR A 77 -0.44 16.03 17.54
C TYR A 77 0.54 16.23 16.37
N GLU A 78 0.49 17.37 15.69
CA GLU A 78 1.36 17.69 14.56
C GLU A 78 2.85 17.76 14.94
N ALA A 79 3.15 17.99 16.21
CA ALA A 79 4.51 17.95 16.73
C ALA A 79 5.07 16.52 16.88
N LEU A 80 4.21 15.51 16.94
CA LEU A 80 4.59 14.12 17.25
C LEU A 80 4.38 13.14 16.07
N TYR A 81 3.48 13.47 15.15
CA TYR A 81 3.00 12.55 14.12
C TYR A 81 2.92 13.21 12.74
N GLU A 82 3.17 12.43 11.69
CA GLU A 82 3.22 12.90 10.29
C GLU A 82 1.86 12.88 9.58
N TYR A 83 0.86 12.13 10.08
CA TYR A 83 -0.43 12.05 9.41
C TYR A 83 -1.15 13.39 9.48
N PRO A 84 -1.72 13.87 8.34
CA PRO A 84 -2.40 15.16 8.30
C PRO A 84 -3.58 15.20 9.27
N ALA A 85 -3.66 16.24 10.06
CA ALA A 85 -4.74 16.50 11.00
C ALA A 85 -5.63 17.66 10.53
N ARG A 86 -6.89 17.66 10.95
CA ARG A 86 -7.85 18.73 10.64
C ARG A 86 -8.94 18.82 11.68
N ILE A 87 -9.43 20.03 11.86
CA ILE A 87 -10.61 20.31 12.67
C ILE A 87 -11.84 20.27 11.78
N LYS A 88 -12.89 19.58 12.22
CA LYS A 88 -14.20 19.57 11.61
C LYS A 88 -15.25 20.00 12.64
N TYR A 89 -16.04 21.00 12.27
CA TYR A 89 -17.20 21.36 13.09
C TYR A 89 -18.36 20.39 12.80
N GLU A 90 -18.85 19.76 13.83
CA GLU A 90 -20.10 19.01 13.85
C GLU A 90 -20.88 19.42 15.10
N ALA A 91 -21.87 20.27 14.90
CA ALA A 91 -22.62 20.88 15.99
C ALA A 91 -23.02 19.86 17.09
N PRO A 92 -22.81 20.16 18.36
CA PRO A 92 -22.27 21.43 18.90
C PRO A 92 -20.72 21.47 19.02
N ASN A 93 -20.01 20.39 18.66
CA ASN A 93 -18.58 20.19 18.96
C ASN A 93 -17.69 20.33 17.73
N TYR A 94 -16.43 20.68 18.03
CA TYR A 94 -15.33 20.58 17.08
C TYR A 94 -14.62 19.23 17.26
N LYS A 95 -14.41 18.52 16.17
CA LYS A 95 -13.73 17.21 16.13
C LYS A 95 -12.36 17.34 15.49
N VAL A 96 -11.35 16.74 16.10
CA VAL A 96 -10.03 16.60 15.50
C VAL A 96 -9.96 15.26 14.80
N TRP A 97 -9.80 15.30 13.49
CA TRP A 97 -9.71 14.14 12.61
C TRP A 97 -8.32 14.01 12.01
N ILE A 98 -7.80 12.79 12.02
CA ILE A 98 -6.47 12.45 11.59
C ILE A 98 -6.54 11.52 10.38
N GLY A 99 -5.68 11.77 9.41
CA GLY A 99 -5.52 10.97 8.22
C GLY A 99 -6.70 11.05 7.26
N ASN A 100 -6.65 10.22 6.25
CA ASN A 100 -7.69 10.03 5.23
C ASN A 100 -7.46 8.66 4.60
N PHE A 101 -7.59 7.61 5.40
CA PHE A 101 -7.22 6.26 5.04
C PHE A 101 -8.20 5.65 4.04
N ARG A 102 -7.67 4.88 3.11
CA ARG A 102 -8.46 4.28 2.01
C ARG A 102 -9.23 3.05 2.47
N ASN A 103 -8.69 2.34 3.44
CA ASN A 103 -9.30 1.13 3.99
C ASN A 103 -9.15 1.07 5.50
N ARG A 104 -9.93 0.19 6.11
CA ARG A 104 -9.96 0.01 7.56
C ARG A 104 -8.62 -0.46 8.12
N LEU A 105 -7.95 -1.38 7.45
CA LEU A 105 -6.71 -1.96 7.93
C LEU A 105 -5.58 -0.93 8.02
N GLU A 106 -5.53 0.01 7.06
CA GLU A 106 -4.59 1.12 7.07
C GLU A 106 -4.85 2.05 8.27
N ALA A 107 -6.13 2.37 8.53
CA ALA A 107 -6.53 3.17 9.68
C ALA A 107 -6.24 2.47 11.01
N ASP A 108 -6.51 1.16 11.12
CA ASP A 108 -6.23 0.38 12.33
C ASP A 108 -4.73 0.34 12.66
N ARG A 109 -3.87 0.18 11.65
CA ARG A 109 -2.40 0.23 11.85
C ARG A 109 -1.94 1.59 12.37
N ALA A 110 -2.43 2.68 11.80
CA ALA A 110 -2.11 4.02 12.28
C ALA A 110 -2.66 4.26 13.69
N LEU A 111 -3.86 3.76 13.98
CA LEU A 111 -4.50 3.90 15.29
C LEU A 111 -3.70 3.25 16.42
N VAL A 112 -3.04 2.11 16.17
CA VAL A 112 -2.20 1.44 17.18
C VAL A 112 -1.13 2.39 17.70
N GLY A 113 -0.35 3.03 16.82
CA GLY A 113 0.69 3.97 17.22
C GLY A 113 0.11 5.26 17.87
N ILE A 114 -1.02 5.76 17.37
CA ILE A 114 -1.65 6.97 17.92
C ILE A 114 -2.20 6.72 19.34
N LYS A 115 -2.71 5.53 19.63
CA LYS A 115 -3.25 5.18 20.94
C LYS A 115 -2.22 5.19 22.07
N GLU A 116 -0.95 5.09 21.77
CA GLU A 116 0.11 5.21 22.77
C GLU A 116 0.09 6.57 23.46
N SER A 117 -0.14 7.65 22.70
CA SER A 117 -0.23 9.01 23.23
C SER A 117 -1.68 9.48 23.45
N TYR A 118 -2.63 8.91 22.73
CA TYR A 118 -4.05 9.28 22.76
C TYR A 118 -4.95 8.05 22.93
N PRO A 119 -5.07 7.49 24.14
CA PRO A 119 -5.82 6.25 24.38
C PRO A 119 -7.30 6.32 23.99
N SER A 120 -7.90 7.53 24.05
CA SER A 120 -9.30 7.77 23.68
C SER A 120 -9.56 7.86 22.17
N ALA A 121 -8.50 7.82 21.34
CA ALA A 121 -8.64 7.87 19.89
C ALA A 121 -9.36 6.64 19.37
N PHE A 122 -10.23 6.84 18.39
CA PHE A 122 -10.97 5.76 17.73
C PHE A 122 -11.12 6.01 16.23
N MET A 123 -11.30 4.93 15.48
CA MET A 123 -11.56 5.00 14.07
C MET A 123 -13.01 5.35 13.78
N ALA A 124 -13.23 6.30 12.89
CA ALA A 124 -14.54 6.68 12.37
C ALA A 124 -14.59 6.53 10.85
N LYS A 125 -15.76 6.12 10.35
CA LYS A 125 -16.03 6.08 8.92
C LYS A 125 -16.51 7.46 8.49
N ARG A 126 -15.87 8.02 7.47
CA ARG A 126 -16.27 9.31 6.93
C ARG A 126 -17.29 9.11 5.82
N GLU A 127 -18.53 9.53 6.05
CA GLU A 127 -19.51 9.64 4.99
C GLU A 127 -19.18 10.81 4.07
N ARG A 128 -19.27 10.58 2.77
CA ARG A 128 -19.26 11.66 1.79
C ARG A 128 -20.67 12.24 1.69
N LYS A 129 -20.78 13.52 1.97
CA LYS A 129 -21.93 14.33 1.54
C LYS A 129 -21.71 14.79 0.12
#